data_f2c4983d4081972dc91be0f423d0b833
#
_entry.id   f2c4983d4081972dc91be0f423d0b833
#
_cell.length_a   1.000
_cell.length_b   1.000
_cell.length_c   1.000
_cell.angle_alpha   90.00
_cell.angle_beta   90.00
_cell.angle_gamma   90.00
#
_symmetry.space_group_name_H-M   'P 1'
#
loop_
_entity.id
_entity.type
_entity.pdbx_description
1 polymer ?
#
loop_
_entity_poly.entity_id
_entity_poly.type
_entity_poly.pdbx_seq_one_letter_code
_entity_poly.pdbx_strand_id
1 'polypeptide(L)'
;MVYPDFMPITEKTVRQSISLPARVARRVKSLAKTSSMSANRIIVDLIESGIEAREQEKKRFFELADRLSRSSDADEQKRLKEELARMTFGE
;
A
#
# COMPACT_ATOMS: atom_id res chain seq x y z
N MET A 1 -16.03 -26.93 6.00
CA MET A 1 -15.73 -26.62 6.04
C MET A 1 -15.39 -26.15 5.99
N VAL A 2 -15.19 -26.02 5.71
CA VAL A 2 -14.89 -25.45 5.63
C VAL A 2 -14.33 -25.03 5.76
N TYR A 3 -14.10 -24.84 5.58
CA TYR A 3 -13.61 -24.26 5.54
C TYR A 3 -13.16 -23.90 5.38
N PRO A 4 -13.30 -23.86 5.25
CA PRO A 4 -12.76 -23.34 4.92
C PRO A 4 -12.15 -22.87 4.88
N ASP A 5 -12.22 -22.55 4.84
CA ASP A 5 -11.71 -22.12 4.85
C ASP A 5 -10.93 -21.99 4.98
N PHE A 6 -10.85 -22.06 4.85
CA PHE A 6 -10.16 -22.11 4.93
C PHE A 6 -9.25 -21.77 4.73
N MET A 7 -9.16 -21.32 4.43
CA MET A 7 -8.42 -21.11 4.04
C MET A 7 -7.29 -20.96 4.02
N PRO A 8 -6.89 -20.24 3.78
CA PRO A 8 -5.52 -19.93 3.66
C PRO A 8 -4.55 -20.96 3.97
N ILE A 9 -5.02 -21.80 3.99
CA ILE A 9 -4.46 -22.98 4.21
C ILE A 9 -3.23 -23.27 3.50
N THR A 10 -3.13 -22.81 2.28
CA THR A 10 -2.01 -23.17 1.44
C THR A 10 -0.89 -22.17 1.52
N GLU A 11 -1.11 -21.11 2.23
CA GLU A 11 -0.12 -20.05 2.31
C GLU A 11 0.97 -20.41 3.30
N LYS A 12 2.21 -20.41 2.85
CA LYS A 12 3.34 -20.72 3.71
C LYS A 12 3.93 -19.47 4.30
N THR A 13 4.45 -19.60 5.51
CA THR A 13 5.15 -18.50 6.16
C THR A 13 6.62 -18.57 5.81
N VAL A 14 7.15 -17.45 5.34
CA VAL A 14 8.58 -17.34 5.03
C VAL A 14 9.22 -16.47 6.09
N ARG A 15 10.28 -16.95 6.71
CA ARG A 15 10.98 -16.18 7.73
C ARG A 15 11.97 -15.24 7.07
N GLN A 16 11.90 -13.99 7.47
CA GLN A 16 12.82 -12.99 6.98
C GLN A 16 13.24 -12.09 8.12
N SER A 17 14.48 -11.68 8.13
CA SER A 17 14.98 -10.74 9.13
C SER A 17 15.08 -9.39 8.51
N ILE A 18 14.58 -8.38 9.21
CA ILE A 18 14.72 -7.00 8.77
C ILE A 18 15.22 -6.16 9.92
N SER A 19 15.99 -5.14 9.59
CA SER A 19 16.47 -4.19 10.59
C SER A 19 15.61 -2.96 10.51
N LEU A 20 15.14 -2.49 11.65
CA LEU A 20 14.30 -1.31 11.72
C LEU A 20 15.06 -0.17 12.39
N PRO A 21 15.00 1.04 11.83
CA PRO A 21 15.52 2.19 12.55
C PRO A 21 14.82 2.30 13.91
N ALA A 22 15.55 2.80 14.90
CA ALA A 22 15.02 2.87 16.26
C ALA A 22 13.68 3.59 16.33
N ARG A 23 13.54 4.69 15.58
CA ARG A 23 12.28 5.44 15.61
C ARG A 23 11.10 4.63 15.08
N VAL A 24 11.36 3.81 14.06
CA VAL A 24 10.31 2.95 13.50
C VAL A 24 9.95 1.85 14.47
N ALA A 25 10.96 1.25 15.09
CA ALA A 25 10.75 0.20 16.07
C ALA A 25 9.89 0.70 17.24
N ARG A 26 10.16 1.92 17.69
CA ARG A 26 9.36 2.51 18.78
C ARG A 26 7.92 2.74 18.38
N ARG A 27 7.69 3.18 17.13
CA ARG A 27 6.34 3.40 16.65
C ARG A 27 5.57 2.09 16.52
N VAL A 28 6.24 1.04 16.05
CA VAL A 28 5.62 -0.28 15.96
C VAL A 28 5.22 -0.75 17.36
N LYS A 29 6.11 -0.59 18.32
CA LYS A 29 5.84 -1.00 19.69
C LYS A 29 4.64 -0.26 20.26
N SER A 30 4.58 1.04 20.01
CA SER A 30 3.48 1.86 20.46
C SER A 30 2.16 1.42 19.85
N LEU A 31 2.15 1.15 18.55
CA LEU A 31 0.96 0.68 17.87
C LEU A 31 0.52 -0.68 18.39
N ALA A 32 1.47 -1.57 18.64
CA ALA A 32 1.16 -2.89 19.16
C ALA A 32 0.46 -2.78 20.51
N LYS A 33 0.97 -1.90 21.35
CA LYS A 33 0.41 -1.70 22.66
C LYS A 33 -1.01 -1.15 22.59
N THR A 34 -1.19 -0.12 21.77
CA THR A 34 -2.50 0.52 21.61
C THR A 34 -3.53 -0.43 21.03
N SER A 35 -3.10 -1.29 20.11
CA SER A 35 -4.01 -2.21 19.41
C SER A 35 -4.14 -3.56 20.09
N SER A 36 -3.42 -3.79 21.17
CA SER A 36 -3.40 -5.07 21.87
C SER A 36 -3.00 -6.19 20.93
N MET A 37 -2.02 -5.92 20.10
CA MET A 37 -1.51 -6.91 19.13
C MET A 37 -0.02 -7.05 19.33
N SER A 38 0.54 -8.16 18.82
CA SER A 38 1.98 -8.34 18.89
C SER A 38 2.67 -7.41 17.91
N ALA A 39 3.93 -7.09 18.21
CA ALA A 39 4.72 -6.26 17.31
C ALA A 39 4.85 -6.90 15.94
N ASN A 40 5.04 -8.22 15.91
CA ASN A 40 5.15 -8.92 14.65
C ASN A 40 3.89 -8.79 13.81
N ARG A 41 2.72 -8.89 14.43
CA ARG A 41 1.45 -8.74 13.73
C ARG A 41 1.29 -7.34 13.16
N ILE A 42 1.70 -6.34 13.94
CA ILE A 42 1.65 -4.96 13.47
C ILE A 42 2.54 -4.78 12.25
N ILE A 43 3.74 -5.35 12.30
CA ILE A 43 4.67 -5.24 11.18
C ILE A 43 4.07 -5.87 9.92
N VAL A 44 3.50 -7.06 10.06
CA VAL A 44 2.89 -7.73 8.92
C VAL A 44 1.74 -6.92 8.35
N ASP A 45 0.87 -6.40 9.23
CA ASP A 45 -0.27 -5.61 8.80
C ASP A 45 0.17 -4.34 8.07
N LEU A 46 1.22 -3.69 8.57
CA LEU A 46 1.73 -2.48 7.93
C LEU A 46 2.31 -2.78 6.56
N ILE A 47 3.01 -3.91 6.45
CA ILE A 47 3.58 -4.32 5.17
C ILE A 47 2.47 -4.60 4.17
N GLU A 48 1.44 -5.34 4.58
CA GLU A 48 0.32 -5.64 3.70
C GLU A 48 -0.39 -4.38 3.25
N SER A 49 -0.65 -3.48 4.19
CA SER A 49 -1.30 -2.21 3.87
C SER A 49 -0.45 -1.38 2.92
N GLY A 50 0.87 -1.37 3.14
CA GLY A 50 1.78 -0.62 2.29
C GLY A 50 1.81 -1.16 0.87
N ILE A 51 1.82 -2.47 0.73
CA ILE A 51 1.80 -3.09 -0.58
C ILE A 51 0.50 -2.74 -1.30
N GLU A 52 -0.62 -2.85 -0.61
CA GLU A 52 -1.91 -2.54 -1.19
C GLU A 52 -2.00 -1.08 -1.62
N ALA A 53 -1.50 -0.18 -0.79
CA ALA A 53 -1.50 1.24 -1.11
C ALA A 53 -0.68 1.53 -2.36
N ARG A 54 0.47 0.87 -2.49
CA ARG A 54 1.32 1.04 -3.67
C ARG A 54 0.64 0.53 -4.93
N GLU A 55 -0.06 -0.60 -4.80
CA GLU A 55 -0.78 -1.16 -5.94
C GLU A 55 -1.92 -0.25 -6.37
N GLN A 56 -2.62 0.34 -5.41
CA GLN A 56 -3.70 1.28 -5.72
C GLN A 56 -3.17 2.53 -6.39
N GLU A 57 -2.05 3.05 -5.91
CA GLU A 57 -1.41 4.21 -6.53
C GLU A 57 -1.03 3.94 -7.97
N LYS A 58 -0.46 2.78 -8.22
CA LYS A 58 -0.03 2.40 -9.55
C LYS A 58 -1.23 2.29 -10.49
N LYS A 59 -2.28 1.66 -10.01
CA LYS A 59 -3.51 1.52 -10.78
C LYS A 59 -4.08 2.87 -11.13
N ARG A 60 -4.15 3.77 -10.15
CA ARG A 60 -4.67 5.11 -10.37
C ARG A 60 -3.83 5.88 -11.37
N PHE A 61 -2.51 5.75 -11.27
CA PHE A 61 -1.61 6.40 -12.20
C PHE A 61 -1.90 5.98 -13.63
N PHE A 62 -2.04 4.69 -13.87
CA PHE A 62 -2.30 4.19 -15.22
C PHE A 62 -3.70 4.57 -15.69
N GLU A 63 -4.68 4.62 -14.81
CA GLU A 63 -6.02 5.07 -15.18
C GLU A 63 -6.01 6.51 -15.62
N LEU A 64 -5.27 7.35 -14.91
CA LEU A 64 -5.18 8.76 -15.26
C LEU A 64 -4.42 8.97 -16.56
N ALA A 65 -3.35 8.21 -16.77
CA ALA A 65 -2.59 8.29 -18.00
C ALA A 65 -3.44 7.86 -19.18
N ASP A 66 -4.23 6.82 -19.00
CA ASP A 66 -5.13 6.34 -20.06
C ASP A 66 -6.18 7.39 -20.40
N ARG A 67 -6.76 8.02 -19.38
CA ARG A 67 -7.74 9.07 -19.61
C ARG A 67 -7.11 10.25 -20.34
N LEU A 68 -5.89 10.62 -19.98
CA LEU A 68 -5.20 11.70 -20.64
C LEU A 68 -5.01 11.41 -22.14
N SER A 69 -4.60 10.17 -22.45
CA SER A 69 -4.36 9.83 -23.84
C SER A 69 -5.62 9.80 -24.68
N ARG A 70 -6.78 9.65 -24.03
CA ARG A 70 -8.06 9.63 -24.75
C ARG A 70 -8.77 10.96 -24.77
N SER A 71 -8.33 11.91 -23.97
CA SER A 71 -9.01 13.17 -23.83
C SER A 71 -8.75 14.09 -25.01
N SER A 72 -9.80 14.75 -25.46
CA SER A 72 -9.65 15.78 -26.49
C SER A 72 -9.96 17.16 -25.93
N ASP A 73 -10.23 17.24 -24.63
CA ASP A 73 -10.56 18.49 -23.96
C ASP A 73 -9.29 19.06 -23.33
N ALA A 74 -8.89 20.26 -23.77
CA ALA A 74 -7.67 20.88 -23.30
C ALA A 74 -7.66 21.12 -21.79
N ASP A 75 -8.80 21.49 -21.23
CA ASP A 75 -8.88 21.73 -19.79
C ASP A 75 -8.73 20.43 -19.00
N GLU A 76 -9.34 19.36 -19.48
CA GLU A 76 -9.20 18.08 -18.85
C GLU A 76 -7.78 17.58 -18.95
N GLN A 77 -7.16 17.73 -20.12
CA GLN A 77 -5.77 17.31 -20.31
C GLN A 77 -4.86 18.03 -19.32
N LYS A 78 -5.08 19.31 -19.11
CA LYS A 78 -4.27 20.07 -18.19
C LYS A 78 -4.42 19.56 -16.76
N ARG A 79 -5.64 19.32 -16.33
CA ARG A 79 -5.88 18.79 -14.98
C ARG A 79 -5.27 17.41 -14.77
N LEU A 80 -5.40 16.56 -15.78
CA LEU A 80 -4.86 15.21 -15.70
C LEU A 80 -3.32 15.23 -15.64
N LYS A 81 -2.72 16.11 -16.43
CA LYS A 81 -1.26 16.25 -16.41
C LYS A 81 -0.78 16.74 -15.07
N GLU A 82 -1.51 17.68 -14.47
CA GLU A 82 -1.12 18.18 -13.14
C GLU A 82 -1.24 17.10 -12.09
N GLU A 83 -2.29 16.30 -12.15
CA GLU A 83 -2.47 15.25 -11.18
C GLU A 83 -1.41 14.16 -11.33
N LEU A 84 -1.10 13.79 -12.58
CA LEU A 84 -0.04 12.81 -12.84
C LEU A 84 1.30 13.31 -12.34
N ALA A 85 1.57 14.60 -12.54
CA ALA A 85 2.82 15.19 -12.06
C ALA A 85 2.93 15.11 -10.55
N ARG A 86 1.83 15.39 -9.84
CA ARG A 86 1.83 15.29 -8.39
C ARG A 86 2.11 13.88 -7.92
N MET A 87 1.52 12.90 -8.59
CA MET A 87 1.74 11.50 -8.23
C MET A 87 3.19 11.07 -8.48
N THR A 88 3.77 11.60 -9.56
CA THR A 88 5.13 11.24 -9.93
C THR A 88 6.16 11.91 -9.03
N PHE A 89 5.95 13.16 -8.70
CA PHE A 89 6.93 13.95 -7.95
C PHE A 89 6.60 14.10 -6.48
N GLY A 90 5.55 13.46 -6.01
CA GLY A 90 5.28 13.41 -4.60
C GLY A 90 4.72 14.68 -3.99
N GLU A 91 4.17 15.53 -4.79
CA GLU A 91 3.56 16.74 -4.27
C GLU A 91 2.05 16.70 -4.33
#